data_85824f1f1d067a30846894c8632107e6
#
_entry.id   85824f1f1d067a30846894c8632107e6
#
_cell.length_a   1.000
_cell.length_b   1.000
_cell.length_c   1.000
_cell.angle_alpha   90.00
_cell.angle_beta   90.00
_cell.angle_gamma   90.00
#
_symmetry.space_group_name_H-M   'P 1'
#
loop_
_entity.id
_entity.type
_entity.pdbx_description
1 polymer ?
#
loop_
_entity_poly.entity_id
_entity_poly.type
_entity_poly.pdbx_seq_one_letter_code
_entity_poly.pdbx_strand_id
1 'polypeptide(L)'
;MSLIERVAENDESYDVCGVGCGGPMTGNGDSVSPLNIPAWRAFPLLKKLEDVLGVPVAVDNDAKALALGEAWYGAGRTLSNFLAMVVSTGVGGGLVVDGVLLDGNDGNAGHVGHVIVEPDGALCGCGAHGCLEAEVSGPAIERRTGRPPAEAEISERIRAGVMVGRAVASVVNLLDLEQVLVGGSVALGFGDPFFQAANQEFADRCRLDFSRDARISSVQLGEAAPLVGAAAVGFRSVGSAPQGIQPD
;
A
#
# COMPACT_ATOMS: atom_id res chain seq x y z
N MET A 1 -1.03 23.25 -5.49
CA MET A 1 0.01 24.19 -5.98
C MET A 1 0.62 24.95 -4.81
N SER A 2 -0.11 25.75 -4.05
CA SER A 2 0.45 26.58 -2.96
C SER A 2 1.30 25.84 -1.90
N LEU A 3 1.06 24.54 -1.62
CA LEU A 3 1.88 23.78 -0.67
C LEU A 3 3.23 23.39 -1.28
N ILE A 4 3.22 22.92 -2.53
CA ILE A 4 4.43 22.54 -3.27
C ILE A 4 5.33 23.76 -3.48
N GLU A 5 4.75 24.89 -3.91
CA GLU A 5 5.47 26.14 -4.06
C GLU A 5 6.13 26.59 -2.75
N ARG A 6 5.41 26.54 -1.62
CA ARG A 6 5.95 26.87 -0.29
C ARG A 6 7.08 25.96 0.18
N VAL A 7 7.03 24.67 -0.18
CA VAL A 7 8.11 23.73 0.15
C VAL A 7 9.33 24.02 -0.73
N ALA A 8 9.11 24.23 -2.04
CA ALA A 8 10.16 24.53 -3.00
C ALA A 8 10.85 25.89 -2.72
N GLU A 9 10.11 26.90 -2.23
CA GLU A 9 10.68 28.20 -1.84
C GLU A 9 11.62 28.15 -0.62
N ASN A 10 11.49 27.13 0.22
CA ASN A 10 12.30 26.98 1.44
C ASN A 10 13.56 26.12 1.24
N ASP A 11 13.72 25.48 0.10
CA ASP A 11 14.87 24.62 -0.20
C ASP A 11 15.65 25.19 -1.38
N GLU A 12 16.95 25.45 -1.19
CA GLU A 12 17.78 26.12 -2.20
C GLU A 12 18.09 25.24 -3.41
N SER A 13 17.93 23.90 -3.30
CA SER A 13 18.04 22.97 -4.44
C SER A 13 17.39 21.62 -4.13
N TYR A 14 16.64 21.10 -5.09
CA TYR A 14 16.14 19.72 -5.08
C TYR A 14 16.33 19.11 -6.48
N ASP A 15 16.73 17.85 -6.52
CA ASP A 15 17.12 17.18 -7.77
C ASP A 15 15.99 16.35 -8.38
N VAL A 16 15.03 15.93 -7.57
CA VAL A 16 13.92 15.06 -7.97
C VAL A 16 12.70 15.23 -7.07
N CYS A 17 11.52 15.04 -7.61
CA CYS A 17 10.27 14.96 -6.83
C CYS A 17 9.66 13.56 -6.94
N GLY A 18 9.55 12.85 -5.82
CA GLY A 18 8.83 11.59 -5.72
C GLY A 18 7.42 11.78 -5.18
N VAL A 19 6.45 11.04 -5.71
CA VAL A 19 5.03 11.15 -5.36
C VAL A 19 4.42 9.77 -5.17
N GLY A 20 3.79 9.53 -4.02
CA GLY A 20 2.85 8.43 -3.81
C GLY A 20 1.42 8.91 -4.05
N CYS A 21 0.69 8.27 -4.95
CA CYS A 21 -0.68 8.62 -5.30
C CYS A 21 -1.56 7.39 -5.42
N GLY A 22 -2.82 7.48 -4.99
CA GLY A 22 -3.79 6.41 -5.20
C GLY A 22 -3.99 6.08 -6.68
N GLY A 23 -4.19 4.79 -6.98
CA GLY A 23 -4.42 4.29 -8.34
C GLY A 23 -5.90 4.08 -8.69
N PRO A 24 -6.16 3.48 -9.88
CA PRO A 24 -5.19 2.95 -10.83
C PRO A 24 -4.44 4.02 -11.65
N MET A 25 -3.34 3.59 -12.25
CA MET A 25 -2.47 4.42 -13.09
C MET A 25 -2.33 3.84 -14.49
N THR A 26 -1.90 4.66 -15.45
CA THR A 26 -1.48 4.22 -16.79
C THR A 26 -0.11 4.79 -17.10
N GLY A 27 0.64 4.10 -17.98
CA GLY A 27 1.95 4.58 -18.41
C GLY A 27 2.95 4.76 -17.27
N ASN A 28 2.92 3.87 -16.26
CA ASN A 28 3.82 3.96 -15.09
C ASN A 28 3.76 5.33 -14.37
N GLY A 29 2.56 5.87 -14.18
CA GLY A 29 2.36 7.14 -13.48
C GLY A 29 2.09 8.35 -14.36
N ASP A 30 2.13 8.22 -15.69
CA ASP A 30 1.80 9.33 -16.61
C ASP A 30 0.42 9.91 -16.33
N SER A 31 -0.56 9.06 -16.07
CA SER A 31 -1.88 9.49 -15.64
C SER A 31 -2.40 8.67 -14.46
N VAL A 32 -3.18 9.34 -13.60
CA VAL A 32 -3.75 8.73 -12.39
C VAL A 32 -5.27 8.89 -12.36
N SER A 33 -5.96 7.86 -11.86
CA SER A 33 -7.42 7.84 -11.71
C SER A 33 -7.84 7.35 -10.32
N PRO A 34 -7.45 8.03 -9.23
CA PRO A 34 -7.72 7.59 -7.87
C PRO A 34 -9.21 7.39 -7.63
N LEU A 35 -9.61 6.24 -7.09
CA LEU A 35 -11.02 5.92 -6.83
C LEU A 35 -11.67 6.88 -5.82
N ASN A 36 -10.88 7.38 -4.87
CA ASN A 36 -11.29 8.31 -3.83
C ASN A 36 -11.27 9.79 -4.25
N ILE A 37 -10.79 10.12 -5.47
CA ILE A 37 -10.80 11.47 -6.04
C ILE A 37 -11.56 11.45 -7.37
N PRO A 38 -12.90 11.54 -7.36
CA PRO A 38 -13.70 11.42 -8.59
C PRO A 38 -13.38 12.43 -9.68
N ALA A 39 -12.87 13.60 -9.29
CA ALA A 39 -12.47 14.66 -10.23
C ALA A 39 -11.19 14.32 -11.02
N TRP A 40 -10.41 13.34 -10.57
CA TRP A 40 -9.19 12.91 -11.24
C TRP A 40 -9.48 11.63 -12.05
N ARG A 41 -9.68 11.81 -13.33
CA ARG A 41 -9.81 10.71 -14.30
C ARG A 41 -8.83 10.95 -15.44
N ALA A 42 -7.89 10.00 -15.65
CA ALA A 42 -6.74 10.15 -16.54
C ALA A 42 -6.02 11.50 -16.30
N PHE A 43 -5.85 11.86 -15.03
CA PHE A 43 -5.26 13.14 -14.65
C PHE A 43 -3.76 13.10 -14.85
N PRO A 44 -3.17 14.04 -15.64
CA PRO A 44 -1.74 14.03 -15.99
C PRO A 44 -0.90 14.62 -14.84
N LEU A 45 -0.85 13.92 -13.69
CA LEU A 45 -0.22 14.40 -12.47
C LEU A 45 1.28 14.64 -12.65
N LEU A 46 1.98 13.65 -13.22
CA LEU A 46 3.42 13.71 -13.48
C LEU A 46 3.78 14.96 -14.25
N LYS A 47 3.19 15.13 -15.45
CA LYS A 47 3.48 16.29 -16.30
C LYS A 47 3.18 17.62 -15.63
N LYS A 48 2.07 17.72 -14.90
CA LYS A 48 1.72 18.95 -14.19
C LYS A 48 2.71 19.32 -13.10
N LEU A 49 3.30 18.33 -12.45
CA LEU A 49 4.33 18.58 -11.45
C LEU A 49 5.67 18.96 -12.09
N GLU A 50 6.07 18.29 -13.18
CA GLU A 50 7.27 18.66 -13.94
C GLU A 50 7.20 20.10 -14.46
N ASP A 51 6.07 20.49 -15.04
CA ASP A 51 5.83 21.84 -15.56
C ASP A 51 5.95 22.93 -14.47
N VAL A 52 5.73 22.59 -13.21
CA VAL A 52 5.79 23.54 -12.08
C VAL A 52 7.14 23.54 -11.38
N LEU A 53 7.71 22.35 -11.19
CA LEU A 53 8.91 22.17 -10.36
C LEU A 53 10.21 22.31 -11.18
N GLY A 54 10.15 22.06 -12.48
CA GLY A 54 11.33 22.13 -13.36
C GLY A 54 12.39 21.07 -13.08
N VAL A 55 12.06 20.01 -12.35
CA VAL A 55 12.92 18.85 -12.05
C VAL A 55 12.22 17.56 -12.45
N PRO A 56 12.95 16.45 -12.62
CA PRO A 56 12.34 15.14 -12.84
C PRO A 56 11.32 14.80 -11.73
N VAL A 57 10.18 14.25 -12.14
CA VAL A 57 9.13 13.79 -11.23
C VAL A 57 8.90 12.30 -11.45
N ALA A 58 8.74 11.56 -10.37
CA ALA A 58 8.31 10.17 -10.40
C ALA A 58 7.01 10.01 -9.61
N VAL A 59 6.02 9.37 -10.21
CA VAL A 59 4.72 9.07 -9.58
C VAL A 59 4.55 7.57 -9.50
N ASP A 60 4.27 7.05 -8.32
CA ASP A 60 3.92 5.65 -8.13
C ASP A 60 2.72 5.51 -7.18
N ASN A 61 2.18 4.30 -7.07
CA ASN A 61 1.09 4.03 -6.13
C ASN A 61 1.55 4.26 -4.68
N ASP A 62 0.67 4.83 -3.85
CA ASP A 62 0.96 5.16 -2.45
C ASP A 62 1.33 3.92 -1.60
N ALA A 63 0.70 2.78 -1.86
CA ALA A 63 1.04 1.52 -1.19
C ALA A 63 2.35 0.90 -1.73
N LYS A 64 2.69 1.11 -3.00
CA LYS A 64 4.01 0.77 -3.55
C LYS A 64 5.09 1.67 -2.95
N ALA A 65 4.81 2.97 -2.81
CA ALA A 65 5.68 3.91 -2.12
C ALA A 65 5.94 3.47 -0.66
N LEU A 66 4.90 2.99 0.06
CA LEU A 66 5.09 2.41 1.39
C LEU A 66 6.08 1.24 1.36
N ALA A 67 5.96 0.31 0.41
CA ALA A 67 6.87 -0.83 0.30
C ALA A 67 8.32 -0.38 0.06
N LEU A 68 8.55 0.61 -0.80
CA LEU A 68 9.85 1.23 -1.01
C LEU A 68 10.39 1.87 0.27
N GLY A 69 9.56 2.62 0.99
CA GLY A 69 9.95 3.25 2.25
C GLY A 69 10.33 2.24 3.33
N GLU A 70 9.54 1.19 3.51
CA GLU A 70 9.82 0.11 4.46
C GLU A 70 11.07 -0.69 4.09
N ALA A 71 11.33 -0.92 2.80
CA ALA A 71 12.57 -1.53 2.34
C ALA A 71 13.77 -0.61 2.57
N TRP A 72 13.59 0.70 2.52
CA TRP A 72 14.69 1.65 2.69
C TRP A 72 15.07 1.87 4.15
N TYR A 73 14.09 2.23 4.98
CA TYR A 73 14.32 2.65 6.38
C TYR A 73 13.47 1.90 7.41
N GLY A 74 12.59 0.99 6.98
CA GLY A 74 11.66 0.31 7.85
C GLY A 74 11.97 -1.17 8.08
N ALA A 75 10.91 -1.93 8.35
CA ALA A 75 10.96 -3.36 8.66
C ALA A 75 11.34 -4.24 7.45
N GLY A 76 11.25 -3.71 6.23
CA GLY A 76 11.59 -4.41 4.99
C GLY A 76 13.08 -4.40 4.63
N ARG A 77 13.95 -3.69 5.38
CA ARG A 77 15.37 -3.48 5.04
C ARG A 77 16.21 -4.75 4.84
N THR A 78 15.83 -5.84 5.45
CA THR A 78 16.55 -7.12 5.39
C THR A 78 15.77 -8.19 4.66
N LEU A 79 14.63 -7.85 4.08
CA LEU A 79 13.74 -8.77 3.39
C LEU A 79 13.91 -8.64 1.88
N SER A 80 13.97 -9.76 1.18
CA SER A 80 13.99 -9.80 -0.28
C SER A 80 12.61 -10.08 -0.88
N ASN A 81 11.73 -10.72 -0.11
CA ASN A 81 10.40 -11.15 -0.57
C ASN A 81 9.35 -10.77 0.46
N PHE A 82 8.65 -9.65 0.27
CA PHE A 82 7.63 -9.20 1.20
C PHE A 82 6.51 -8.42 0.53
N LEU A 83 5.38 -8.34 1.21
CA LEU A 83 4.29 -7.43 0.90
C LEU A 83 4.26 -6.32 1.96
N ALA A 84 4.27 -5.06 1.54
CA ALA A 84 3.80 -3.97 2.41
C ALA A 84 2.42 -3.52 1.95
N MET A 85 1.47 -3.39 2.88
CA MET A 85 0.09 -3.01 2.54
C MET A 85 -0.47 -1.96 3.49
N VAL A 86 -1.43 -1.22 2.98
CA VAL A 86 -2.18 -0.19 3.71
C VAL A 86 -3.62 -0.66 3.90
N VAL A 87 -4.14 -0.55 5.13
CA VAL A 87 -5.57 -0.68 5.44
C VAL A 87 -6.02 0.63 6.09
N SER A 88 -6.71 1.46 5.31
CA SER A 88 -7.09 2.83 5.68
C SER A 88 -8.40 3.22 4.98
N THR A 89 -8.48 4.39 4.33
CA THR A 89 -9.62 4.79 3.47
C THR A 89 -9.80 3.80 2.31
N GLY A 90 -8.72 3.25 1.79
CA GLY A 90 -8.68 2.15 0.83
C GLY A 90 -7.78 1.03 1.34
N VAL A 91 -7.59 0.01 0.49
CA VAL A 91 -6.65 -1.10 0.73
C VAL A 91 -5.79 -1.28 -0.51
N GLY A 92 -4.48 -1.16 -0.34
CA GLY A 92 -3.51 -1.36 -1.40
C GLY A 92 -2.24 -2.01 -0.87
N GLY A 93 -1.33 -2.42 -1.75
CA GLY A 93 -0.05 -3.00 -1.38
C GLY A 93 1.04 -2.76 -2.42
N GLY A 94 2.28 -2.93 -1.99
CA GLY A 94 3.46 -3.02 -2.83
C GLY A 94 4.16 -4.34 -2.56
N LEU A 95 4.49 -5.06 -3.62
CA LEU A 95 5.14 -6.36 -3.60
C LEU A 95 6.62 -6.20 -3.93
N VAL A 96 7.49 -6.66 -3.07
CA VAL A 96 8.91 -6.80 -3.34
C VAL A 96 9.21 -8.30 -3.49
N VAL A 97 9.80 -8.69 -4.61
CA VAL A 97 10.21 -10.06 -4.92
C VAL A 97 11.64 -10.03 -5.42
N ASP A 98 12.50 -10.88 -4.87
CA ASP A 98 13.95 -10.91 -5.14
C ASP A 98 14.62 -9.54 -4.96
N GLY A 99 14.13 -8.73 -4.01
CA GLY A 99 14.63 -7.39 -3.74
C GLY A 99 14.14 -6.32 -4.73
N VAL A 100 13.25 -6.65 -5.66
CA VAL A 100 12.72 -5.74 -6.68
C VAL A 100 11.23 -5.46 -6.43
N LEU A 101 10.84 -4.19 -6.44
CA LEU A 101 9.44 -3.80 -6.38
C LEU A 101 8.75 -4.19 -7.69
N LEU A 102 7.68 -4.97 -7.61
CA LEU A 102 6.90 -5.36 -8.78
C LEU A 102 6.07 -4.20 -9.30
N ASP A 103 6.28 -3.85 -10.56
CA ASP A 103 5.49 -2.82 -11.24
C ASP A 103 4.26 -3.41 -11.96
N GLY A 104 4.39 -4.59 -12.54
CA GLY A 104 3.38 -5.16 -13.42
C GLY A 104 3.38 -4.48 -14.80
N ASN A 105 2.41 -4.82 -15.64
CA ASN A 105 2.37 -4.36 -17.03
C ASN A 105 2.21 -2.82 -17.17
N ASP A 106 1.39 -2.21 -16.30
CA ASP A 106 1.04 -0.79 -16.34
C ASP A 106 1.33 -0.05 -15.03
N GLY A 107 2.23 -0.59 -14.18
CA GLY A 107 2.55 -0.03 -12.88
C GLY A 107 1.54 -0.36 -11.77
N ASN A 108 0.59 -1.27 -11.99
CA ASN A 108 -0.51 -1.53 -11.07
C ASN A 108 -0.36 -2.84 -10.26
N ALA A 109 0.81 -3.47 -10.19
CA ALA A 109 1.00 -4.62 -9.31
C ALA A 109 0.78 -4.22 -7.83
N GLY A 110 0.23 -5.15 -7.04
CA GLY A 110 0.00 -4.90 -5.61
C GLY A 110 -1.40 -4.45 -5.21
N HIS A 111 -2.39 -4.47 -6.10
CA HIS A 111 -3.79 -4.17 -5.78
C HIS A 111 -4.45 -5.26 -4.93
N VAL A 112 -3.82 -5.59 -3.79
CA VAL A 112 -4.26 -6.65 -2.86
C VAL A 112 -5.64 -6.38 -2.24
N GLY A 113 -6.07 -5.13 -2.23
CA GLY A 113 -7.43 -4.74 -1.83
C GLY A 113 -8.54 -5.36 -2.68
N HIS A 114 -8.22 -5.87 -3.87
CA HIS A 114 -9.17 -6.53 -4.75
C HIS A 114 -9.07 -8.07 -4.77
N VAL A 115 -8.27 -8.64 -3.87
CA VAL A 115 -8.35 -10.08 -3.57
C VAL A 115 -9.72 -10.39 -2.99
N ILE A 116 -10.41 -11.38 -3.56
CA ILE A 116 -11.74 -11.80 -3.07
C ILE A 116 -11.55 -12.60 -1.79
N VAL A 117 -12.04 -12.07 -0.68
CA VAL A 117 -11.98 -12.70 0.64
C VAL A 117 -13.33 -13.26 1.12
N GLU A 118 -14.40 -12.76 0.53
CA GLU A 118 -15.78 -13.19 0.82
C GLU A 118 -16.58 -13.19 -0.48
N PRO A 119 -16.69 -14.33 -1.19
CA PRO A 119 -17.29 -14.37 -2.53
C PRO A 119 -18.68 -13.74 -2.64
N ASP A 120 -19.50 -13.90 -1.59
CA ASP A 120 -20.84 -13.32 -1.49
C ASP A 120 -20.87 -12.01 -0.69
N GLY A 121 -19.71 -11.38 -0.52
CA GLY A 121 -19.51 -10.19 0.30
C GLY A 121 -19.99 -8.89 -0.34
N ALA A 122 -19.60 -7.78 0.27
CA ALA A 122 -20.03 -6.44 -0.12
C ALA A 122 -19.61 -6.07 -1.56
N LEU A 123 -20.44 -5.27 -2.24
CA LEU A 123 -20.08 -4.70 -3.56
C LEU A 123 -18.89 -3.74 -3.40
N CYS A 124 -17.85 -3.99 -4.17
CA CYS A 124 -16.65 -3.16 -4.22
C CYS A 124 -16.80 -2.02 -5.24
N GLY A 125 -16.08 -0.92 -5.01
CA GLY A 125 -15.98 0.20 -5.96
C GLY A 125 -15.44 -0.20 -7.33
N CYS A 126 -14.75 -1.34 -7.46
CA CYS A 126 -14.31 -1.89 -8.74
C CYS A 126 -15.41 -2.64 -9.52
N GLY A 127 -16.57 -2.86 -8.91
CA GLY A 127 -17.71 -3.57 -9.50
C GLY A 127 -17.79 -5.07 -9.15
N ALA A 128 -16.76 -5.64 -8.51
CA ALA A 128 -16.78 -7.02 -8.02
C ALA A 128 -17.37 -7.10 -6.59
N HIS A 129 -17.72 -8.31 -6.15
CA HIS A 129 -18.18 -8.57 -4.79
C HIS A 129 -17.05 -9.19 -3.94
N GLY A 130 -17.04 -8.87 -2.66
CA GLY A 130 -16.20 -9.52 -1.65
C GLY A 130 -14.72 -9.23 -1.74
N CYS A 131 -14.32 -8.15 -2.42
CA CYS A 131 -12.95 -7.64 -2.37
C CYS A 131 -12.55 -7.28 -0.94
N LEU A 132 -11.30 -7.51 -0.56
CA LEU A 132 -10.78 -7.14 0.76
C LEU A 132 -11.10 -5.67 1.11
N GLU A 133 -10.93 -4.74 0.18
CA GLU A 133 -11.22 -3.32 0.39
C GLU A 133 -12.69 -3.07 0.75
N ALA A 134 -13.62 -3.77 0.09
CA ALA A 134 -15.05 -3.66 0.38
C ALA A 134 -15.44 -4.20 1.76
N GLU A 135 -14.56 -5.01 2.37
CA GLU A 135 -14.78 -5.65 3.66
C GLU A 135 -14.07 -4.94 4.82
N VAL A 136 -12.89 -4.31 4.61
CA VAL A 136 -12.06 -3.82 5.72
C VAL A 136 -11.61 -2.37 5.60
N SER A 137 -11.90 -1.67 4.51
CA SER A 137 -11.58 -0.24 4.43
C SER A 137 -12.40 0.58 5.43
N GLY A 138 -11.91 1.76 5.81
CA GLY A 138 -12.62 2.65 6.73
C GLY A 138 -14.06 2.91 6.31
N PRO A 139 -14.34 3.33 5.06
CA PRO A 139 -15.71 3.49 4.56
C PRO A 139 -16.53 2.20 4.55
N ALA A 140 -15.90 1.03 4.34
CA ALA A 140 -16.59 -0.26 4.39
C ALA A 140 -17.06 -0.59 5.83
N ILE A 141 -16.19 -0.37 6.80
CA ILE A 141 -16.49 -0.54 8.22
C ILE A 141 -17.61 0.40 8.64
N GLU A 142 -17.53 1.69 8.28
CA GLU A 142 -18.55 2.67 8.60
C GLU A 142 -19.92 2.32 8.01
N ARG A 143 -19.96 1.90 6.74
CA ARG A 143 -21.22 1.43 6.11
C ARG A 143 -21.84 0.23 6.83
N ARG A 144 -21.00 -0.72 7.30
CA ARG A 144 -21.48 -1.93 7.95
C ARG A 144 -21.90 -1.68 9.41
N THR A 145 -21.16 -0.86 10.14
CA THR A 145 -21.35 -0.68 11.59
C THR A 145 -22.18 0.56 11.94
N GLY A 146 -22.30 1.52 11.02
CA GLY A 146 -22.87 2.85 11.27
C GLY A 146 -21.97 3.75 12.11
N ARG A 147 -20.70 3.38 12.34
CA ARG A 147 -19.72 4.11 13.18
C ARG A 147 -18.38 4.25 12.45
N PRO A 148 -17.65 5.34 12.70
CA PRO A 148 -16.29 5.48 12.15
C PRO A 148 -15.37 4.37 12.70
N PRO A 149 -14.33 3.95 11.97
CA PRO A 149 -13.41 2.86 12.38
C PRO A 149 -12.83 3.05 13.79
N ALA A 150 -12.55 4.29 14.19
CA ALA A 150 -11.99 4.58 15.51
C ALA A 150 -12.92 4.13 16.67
N GLU A 151 -14.23 4.06 16.42
CA GLU A 151 -15.25 3.64 17.37
C GLU A 151 -15.68 2.17 17.17
N ALA A 152 -14.99 1.43 16.30
CA ALA A 152 -15.33 0.04 16.02
C ALA A 152 -15.18 -0.85 17.25
N GLU A 153 -16.16 -1.70 17.47
CA GLU A 153 -16.15 -2.71 18.52
C GLU A 153 -15.05 -3.75 18.28
N ILE A 154 -14.64 -4.45 19.32
CA ILE A 154 -13.55 -5.44 19.24
C ILE A 154 -13.87 -6.57 18.26
N SER A 155 -15.13 -6.97 18.12
CA SER A 155 -15.58 -7.97 17.15
C SER A 155 -15.30 -7.55 15.71
N GLU A 156 -15.45 -6.27 15.41
CA GLU A 156 -15.18 -5.71 14.10
C GLU A 156 -13.66 -5.64 13.80
N ARG A 157 -12.86 -5.29 14.82
CA ARG A 157 -11.39 -5.29 14.69
C ARG A 157 -10.86 -6.68 14.42
N ILE A 158 -11.39 -7.70 15.12
CA ILE A 158 -11.06 -9.11 14.89
C ILE A 158 -11.50 -9.53 13.49
N ARG A 159 -12.74 -9.19 13.07
CA ARG A 159 -13.23 -9.51 11.74
C ARG A 159 -12.33 -8.94 10.64
N ALA A 160 -11.94 -7.68 10.75
CA ALA A 160 -11.04 -7.05 9.78
C ALA A 160 -9.69 -7.77 9.72
N GLY A 161 -9.13 -8.16 10.86
CA GLY A 161 -7.91 -8.97 10.93
C GLY A 161 -8.06 -10.30 10.20
N VAL A 162 -9.16 -11.04 10.44
CA VAL A 162 -9.46 -12.30 9.73
C VAL A 162 -9.49 -12.10 8.21
N MET A 163 -10.16 -11.06 7.71
CA MET A 163 -10.22 -10.80 6.27
C MET A 163 -8.85 -10.49 5.68
N VAL A 164 -8.02 -9.71 6.38
CA VAL A 164 -6.63 -9.46 5.97
C VAL A 164 -5.81 -10.75 5.99
N GLY A 165 -5.88 -11.55 7.05
CA GLY A 165 -5.20 -12.85 7.14
C GLY A 165 -5.54 -13.78 5.96
N ARG A 166 -6.81 -13.78 5.54
CA ARG A 166 -7.33 -14.55 4.40
C ARG A 166 -6.72 -14.10 3.07
N ALA A 167 -6.68 -12.80 2.82
CA ALA A 167 -6.12 -12.24 1.61
C ALA A 167 -4.61 -12.51 1.51
N VAL A 168 -3.87 -12.19 2.57
CA VAL A 168 -2.41 -12.30 2.54
C VAL A 168 -1.93 -13.75 2.53
N ALA A 169 -2.69 -14.70 3.07
CA ALA A 169 -2.38 -16.12 2.94
C ALA A 169 -2.36 -16.56 1.48
N SER A 170 -3.29 -16.05 0.66
CA SER A 170 -3.30 -16.34 -0.78
C SER A 170 -2.07 -15.75 -1.49
N VAL A 171 -1.71 -14.52 -1.14
CA VAL A 171 -0.56 -13.81 -1.74
C VAL A 171 0.77 -14.44 -1.34
N VAL A 172 0.94 -14.77 -0.06
CA VAL A 172 2.16 -15.42 0.47
C VAL A 172 2.36 -16.81 -0.15
N ASN A 173 1.30 -17.63 -0.23
CA ASN A 173 1.39 -18.95 -0.86
C ASN A 173 1.68 -18.87 -2.37
N LEU A 174 1.25 -17.79 -3.04
CA LEU A 174 1.45 -17.61 -4.48
C LEU A 174 2.86 -17.09 -4.82
N LEU A 175 3.43 -16.24 -3.99
CA LEU A 175 4.66 -15.49 -4.28
C LEU A 175 5.84 -15.86 -3.37
N ASP A 176 5.68 -16.83 -2.47
CA ASP A 176 6.72 -17.27 -1.53
C ASP A 176 7.33 -16.10 -0.73
N LEU A 177 6.46 -15.34 -0.06
CA LEU A 177 6.88 -14.16 0.68
C LEU A 177 7.30 -14.50 2.11
N GLU A 178 8.35 -13.85 2.58
CA GLU A 178 8.90 -13.98 3.94
C GLU A 178 8.02 -13.29 5.00
N GLN A 179 7.44 -12.13 4.64
CA GLN A 179 6.72 -11.30 5.60
C GLN A 179 5.67 -10.41 4.94
N VAL A 180 4.65 -10.05 5.73
CA VAL A 180 3.65 -9.03 5.36
C VAL A 180 3.69 -7.91 6.38
N LEU A 181 3.95 -6.69 5.89
CA LEU A 181 4.00 -5.46 6.69
C LEU A 181 2.69 -4.69 6.48
N VAL A 182 1.94 -4.47 7.55
CA VAL A 182 0.62 -3.83 7.47
C VAL A 182 0.62 -2.47 8.16
N GLY A 183 0.29 -1.44 7.40
CA GLY A 183 0.11 -0.07 7.86
C GLY A 183 -1.30 0.45 7.63
N GLY A 184 -1.46 1.77 7.80
CA GLY A 184 -2.71 2.47 7.61
C GLY A 184 -3.52 2.66 8.89
N SER A 185 -4.34 3.70 8.89
CA SER A 185 -5.03 4.18 10.10
C SER A 185 -6.03 3.16 10.69
N VAL A 186 -6.63 2.32 9.85
CA VAL A 186 -7.55 1.26 10.33
C VAL A 186 -6.76 0.15 11.01
N ALA A 187 -5.76 -0.44 10.34
CA ALA A 187 -4.99 -1.55 10.91
C ALA A 187 -4.26 -1.14 12.19
N LEU A 188 -3.53 -0.02 12.15
CA LEU A 188 -2.77 0.48 13.30
C LEU A 188 -3.69 0.93 14.44
N GLY A 189 -4.82 1.58 14.12
CA GLY A 189 -5.80 1.98 15.11
C GLY A 189 -6.57 0.82 15.76
N PHE A 190 -6.68 -0.32 15.08
CA PHE A 190 -7.29 -1.53 15.63
C PHE A 190 -6.33 -2.31 16.53
N GLY A 191 -5.02 -2.17 16.31
CA GLY A 191 -3.97 -2.70 17.18
C GLY A 191 -3.98 -4.22 17.34
N ASP A 192 -3.61 -4.68 18.54
CA ASP A 192 -3.43 -6.11 18.83
C ASP A 192 -4.58 -7.02 18.42
N PRO A 193 -5.87 -6.69 18.64
CA PRO A 193 -6.97 -7.56 18.24
C PRO A 193 -6.98 -7.87 16.73
N PHE A 194 -6.62 -6.87 15.92
CA PHE A 194 -6.51 -7.03 14.46
C PHE A 194 -5.32 -7.92 14.09
N PHE A 195 -4.12 -7.61 14.61
CA PHE A 195 -2.91 -8.35 14.26
C PHE A 195 -2.93 -9.79 14.75
N GLN A 196 -3.47 -10.06 15.93
CA GLN A 196 -3.63 -11.41 16.45
C GLN A 196 -4.59 -12.23 15.58
N ALA A 197 -5.75 -11.68 15.23
CA ALA A 197 -6.72 -12.34 14.38
C ALA A 197 -6.18 -12.58 12.95
N ALA A 198 -5.45 -11.59 12.40
CA ALA A 198 -4.83 -11.73 11.09
C ALA A 198 -3.78 -12.84 11.06
N ASN A 199 -2.90 -12.90 12.05
CA ASN A 199 -1.89 -13.96 12.16
C ASN A 199 -2.51 -15.34 12.42
N GLN A 200 -3.58 -15.43 13.21
CA GLN A 200 -4.27 -16.70 13.44
C GLN A 200 -4.90 -17.22 12.15
N GLU A 201 -5.69 -16.40 11.44
CA GLU A 201 -6.32 -16.78 10.18
C GLU A 201 -5.27 -17.13 9.11
N PHE A 202 -4.16 -16.36 9.08
CA PHE A 202 -3.02 -16.63 8.21
C PHE A 202 -2.43 -18.03 8.49
N ALA A 203 -2.10 -18.33 9.74
CA ALA A 203 -1.51 -19.59 10.13
C ALA A 203 -2.43 -20.79 9.84
N ASP A 204 -3.75 -20.61 9.93
CA ASP A 204 -4.74 -21.65 9.61
C ASP A 204 -4.79 -21.96 8.10
N ARG A 205 -4.37 -21.01 7.24
CA ARG A 205 -4.43 -21.12 5.77
C ARG A 205 -3.08 -21.33 5.10
N CYS A 206 -1.99 -20.84 5.66
CA CYS A 206 -0.63 -21.09 5.18
C CYS A 206 -0.09 -22.38 5.74
N ARG A 207 -0.41 -23.49 5.06
CA ARG A 207 -0.09 -24.86 5.52
C ARG A 207 1.06 -25.50 4.74
N LEU A 208 1.59 -24.82 3.73
CA LEU A 208 2.76 -25.27 2.98
C LEU A 208 4.03 -25.01 3.80
N ASP A 209 4.99 -25.89 3.69
CA ASP A 209 6.20 -25.83 4.54
C ASP A 209 6.98 -24.53 4.35
N PHE A 210 7.07 -24.02 3.13
CA PHE A 210 7.79 -22.79 2.81
C PHE A 210 7.08 -21.54 3.34
N SER A 211 5.75 -21.52 3.44
CA SER A 211 4.98 -20.34 3.86
C SER A 211 4.64 -20.31 5.34
N ARG A 212 4.92 -21.39 6.06
CA ARG A 212 4.50 -21.57 7.47
C ARG A 212 5.14 -20.58 8.42
N ASP A 213 6.37 -20.14 8.13
CA ASP A 213 7.14 -19.25 8.99
C ASP A 213 6.95 -17.76 8.67
N ALA A 214 6.25 -17.46 7.58
CA ALA A 214 5.90 -16.07 7.26
C ALA A 214 4.98 -15.46 8.35
N ARG A 215 5.04 -14.14 8.54
CA ARG A 215 4.32 -13.42 9.60
C ARG A 215 3.71 -12.13 9.09
N ILE A 216 2.64 -11.71 9.75
CA ILE A 216 2.02 -10.41 9.57
C ILE A 216 2.45 -9.53 10.74
N SER A 217 3.06 -8.38 10.45
CA SER A 217 3.46 -7.40 11.46
C SER A 217 3.07 -5.98 11.03
N SER A 218 3.14 -5.03 11.96
CA SER A 218 2.96 -3.62 11.63
C SER A 218 4.17 -3.08 10.86
N VAL A 219 3.93 -2.07 10.02
CA VAL A 219 4.97 -1.22 9.42
C VAL A 219 5.79 -0.53 10.52
N GLN A 220 7.05 -0.21 10.23
CA GLN A 220 7.95 0.43 11.18
C GLN A 220 7.96 1.96 11.06
N LEU A 221 7.76 2.50 9.86
CA LEU A 221 7.86 3.94 9.59
C LEU A 221 6.71 4.77 10.20
N GLY A 222 5.59 4.15 10.56
CA GLY A 222 4.45 4.84 11.16
C GLY A 222 3.97 6.04 10.34
N GLU A 223 3.87 7.21 10.97
CA GLU A 223 3.40 8.44 10.31
C GLU A 223 4.38 9.02 9.28
N ALA A 224 5.65 8.66 9.34
CA ALA A 224 6.65 9.08 8.35
C ALA A 224 6.58 8.30 7.04
N ALA A 225 5.87 7.16 7.00
CA ALA A 225 5.82 6.26 5.86
C ALA A 225 5.44 6.94 4.53
N PRO A 226 4.43 7.84 4.45
CA PRO A 226 4.08 8.49 3.19
C PRO A 226 5.20 9.35 2.61
N LEU A 227 5.91 10.10 3.46
CA LEU A 227 7.00 10.99 3.02
C LEU A 227 8.25 10.20 2.65
N VAL A 228 8.65 9.24 3.48
CA VAL A 228 9.80 8.37 3.20
C VAL A 228 9.56 7.54 1.94
N GLY A 229 8.34 7.01 1.78
CA GLY A 229 7.94 6.27 0.59
C GLY A 229 7.98 7.13 -0.68
N ALA A 230 7.43 8.34 -0.63
CA ALA A 230 7.47 9.26 -1.76
C ALA A 230 8.93 9.64 -2.12
N ALA A 231 9.78 9.90 -1.14
CA ALA A 231 11.21 10.14 -1.38
C ALA A 231 11.88 8.93 -2.06
N ALA A 232 11.57 7.71 -1.60
CA ALA A 232 12.11 6.48 -2.19
C ALA A 232 11.69 6.31 -3.66
N VAL A 233 10.45 6.67 -4.03
CA VAL A 233 9.99 6.71 -5.43
C VAL A 233 10.85 7.65 -6.26
N GLY A 234 11.10 8.87 -5.76
CA GLY A 234 11.95 9.85 -6.45
C GLY A 234 13.38 9.35 -6.64
N PHE A 235 14.03 8.88 -5.59
CA PHE A 235 15.41 8.38 -5.65
C PHE A 235 15.56 7.15 -6.55
N ARG A 236 14.58 6.24 -6.54
CA ARG A 236 14.58 5.09 -7.47
C ARG A 236 14.59 5.55 -8.92
N SER A 237 13.83 6.58 -9.28
CA SER A 237 13.70 7.05 -10.66
C SER A 237 14.99 7.65 -11.25
N VAL A 238 15.88 8.17 -10.39
CA VAL A 238 17.18 8.73 -10.81
C VAL A 238 18.34 7.77 -10.57
N GLY A 239 18.06 6.49 -10.33
CA GLY A 239 19.11 5.46 -10.14
C GLY A 239 19.88 5.58 -8.82
N SER A 240 19.39 6.37 -7.88
CA SER A 240 19.96 6.55 -6.53
C SER A 240 19.22 5.71 -5.50
N ALA A 241 18.72 4.54 -5.92
CA ALA A 241 17.97 3.66 -5.03
C ALA A 241 18.82 3.22 -3.82
N PRO A 242 18.22 3.12 -2.63
CA PRO A 242 18.89 2.59 -1.44
C PRO A 242 19.37 1.17 -1.67
N GLN A 243 20.47 0.79 -0.99
CA GLN A 243 20.97 -0.58 -1.01
C GLN A 243 19.86 -1.55 -0.58
N GLY A 244 19.54 -2.53 -1.43
CA GLY A 244 18.52 -3.54 -1.20
C GLY A 244 17.32 -3.50 -2.15
N ILE A 245 17.10 -2.40 -2.86
CA ILE A 245 16.13 -2.34 -3.96
C ILE A 245 16.93 -1.95 -5.22
N GLN A 246 17.17 -2.93 -6.09
CA GLN A 246 17.83 -2.62 -7.37
C GLN A 246 16.82 -1.95 -8.31
N PRO A 247 17.20 -0.87 -9.03
CA PRO A 247 16.47 -0.46 -10.21
C PRO A 247 16.59 -1.57 -11.27
N ASP A 248 15.50 -1.82 -11.99
CA ASP A 248 15.48 -2.72 -13.16
C ASP A 248 16.51 -2.30 -14.22
#